data_dc993f3105cc0e1d702141ecb1e555e5
#
_entry.id   dc993f3105cc0e1d702141ecb1e555e5
#
_cell.length_a   1.000
_cell.length_b   1.000
_cell.length_c   1.000
_cell.angle_alpha   90.00
_cell.angle_beta   90.00
_cell.angle_gamma   90.00
#
_symmetry.space_group_name_H-M   'P 1'
#
loop_
_entity.id
_entity.type
_entity.pdbx_description
1 polymer ?
#
loop_
_entity_poly.entity_id
_entity_poly.type
_entity_poly.pdbx_seq_one_letter_code
_entity_poly.pdbx_strand_id
1 'polypeptide(L)'
;MNILVGTTNRNKVRSVQRYLQAYDVQLVTPQDVQLHVRIEEDGATPIENARIKALAYYRSARIPTVAFDSGLYFLDLKEDDPLQPKTHVRRVQGRELNDEEMISYYRRIAADFGGRLLSAYRNGVCVVYDEHHIYTYMEDMETARDFAFYLCDTPHEQRTPGWPLDSISIDAKTMKYFHDMADTEYAAAGEDEKRLTSYRNMLAFYRRAFHLEEAS
;
A
#
# COMPACT_ATOMS: atom_id res chain seq x y z
N MET A 1 10.46 4.98 22.39
CA MET A 1 9.22 5.78 22.28
C MET A 1 8.09 4.91 21.73
N ASN A 2 6.79 5.23 22.03
CA ASN A 2 5.66 4.53 21.43
C ASN A 2 5.29 5.19 20.09
N ILE A 3 4.98 4.35 19.08
CA ILE A 3 4.47 4.77 17.76
C ILE A 3 3.18 4.01 17.48
N LEU A 4 2.10 4.75 17.22
CA LEU A 4 0.82 4.17 16.80
C LEU A 4 0.85 3.89 15.29
N VAL A 5 0.69 2.63 14.93
CA VAL A 5 0.50 2.23 13.53
C VAL A 5 -0.99 2.21 13.23
N GLY A 6 -1.50 3.28 12.60
CA GLY A 6 -2.92 3.55 12.36
C GLY A 6 -3.52 2.62 11.29
N THR A 7 -3.52 1.32 11.56
CA THR A 7 -4.08 0.30 10.68
C THR A 7 -4.49 -0.96 11.45
N THR A 8 -5.47 -1.68 10.93
CA THR A 8 -5.84 -3.03 11.38
C THR A 8 -5.16 -4.12 10.55
N ASN A 9 -4.49 -3.74 9.45
CA ASN A 9 -3.79 -4.67 8.56
C ASN A 9 -2.44 -5.08 9.16
N ARG A 10 -2.34 -6.34 9.59
CA ARG A 10 -1.12 -6.92 10.19
C ARG A 10 0.11 -6.83 9.28
N ASN A 11 -0.05 -6.92 7.96
CA ASN A 11 1.07 -6.82 7.03
C ASN A 11 1.65 -5.40 6.99
N LYS A 12 0.81 -4.37 7.08
CA LYS A 12 1.27 -2.98 7.22
C LYS A 12 2.03 -2.77 8.53
N VAL A 13 1.57 -3.35 9.63
CA VAL A 13 2.29 -3.30 10.92
C VAL A 13 3.66 -3.97 10.81
N ARG A 14 3.73 -5.19 10.23
CA ARG A 14 5.00 -5.90 10.02
C ARG A 14 5.96 -5.11 9.13
N SER A 15 5.45 -4.40 8.13
CA SER A 15 6.27 -3.54 7.27
C SER A 15 6.95 -2.44 8.08
N VAL A 16 6.21 -1.71 8.92
CA VAL A 16 6.79 -0.68 9.82
C VAL A 16 7.81 -1.29 10.77
N GLN A 17 7.48 -2.43 11.36
CA GLN A 17 8.39 -3.15 12.26
C GLN A 17 9.73 -3.47 11.59
N ARG A 18 9.72 -3.91 10.32
CA ARG A 18 10.94 -4.19 9.55
C ARG A 18 11.81 -2.94 9.38
N TYR A 19 11.21 -1.79 9.13
CA TYR A 19 11.95 -0.53 8.99
C TYR A 19 12.53 -0.05 10.31
N LEU A 20 11.81 -0.23 11.41
CA LEU A 20 12.14 0.35 12.70
C LEU A 20 12.78 -0.62 13.70
N GLN A 21 13.07 -1.86 13.30
CA GLN A 21 13.58 -2.92 14.17
C GLN A 21 14.95 -2.59 14.84
N ALA A 22 15.73 -1.69 14.25
CA ALA A 22 17.03 -1.27 14.78
C ALA A 22 16.93 -0.11 15.79
N TYR A 23 15.73 0.42 16.03
CA TYR A 23 15.51 1.57 16.90
C TYR A 23 14.75 1.16 18.16
N ASP A 24 15.01 1.87 19.27
CA ASP A 24 14.27 1.68 20.51
C ASP A 24 12.89 2.33 20.45
N VAL A 25 12.00 1.67 19.70
CA VAL A 25 10.60 2.07 19.53
C VAL A 25 9.66 0.90 19.82
N GLN A 26 8.53 1.18 20.43
CA GLN A 26 7.46 0.25 20.64
C GLN A 26 6.30 0.59 19.68
N LEU A 27 5.98 -0.33 18.79
CA LEU A 27 4.82 -0.20 17.90
C LEU A 27 3.56 -0.64 18.64
N VAL A 28 2.53 0.18 18.58
CA VAL A 28 1.19 -0.14 19.10
C VAL A 28 0.17 0.04 17.97
N THR A 29 -0.89 -0.75 18.01
CA THR A 29 -2.00 -0.68 17.07
C THR A 29 -3.23 -0.02 17.73
N PRO A 30 -4.24 0.40 16.96
CA PRO A 30 -5.49 0.90 17.54
C PRO A 30 -6.15 -0.08 18.53
N GLN A 31 -5.99 -1.40 18.29
CA GLN A 31 -6.51 -2.44 19.17
C GLN A 31 -5.77 -2.49 20.51
N ASP A 32 -4.42 -2.35 20.48
CA ASP A 32 -3.60 -2.38 21.71
C ASP A 32 -3.94 -1.22 22.65
N VAL A 33 -4.35 -0.08 22.10
CA VAL A 33 -4.72 1.12 22.86
C VAL A 33 -6.25 1.31 22.96
N GLN A 34 -7.04 0.28 22.60
CA GLN A 34 -8.50 0.27 22.65
C GLN A 34 -9.15 1.46 21.93
N LEU A 35 -8.57 1.86 20.80
CA LEU A 35 -8.99 3.03 20.05
C LEU A 35 -9.97 2.65 18.95
N HIS A 36 -11.16 3.25 18.99
CA HIS A 36 -12.20 3.10 17.99
C HIS A 36 -12.44 4.44 17.31
N VAL A 37 -11.88 4.62 16.12
CA VAL A 37 -12.06 5.86 15.34
C VAL A 37 -12.77 5.50 14.03
N ARG A 38 -13.89 6.15 13.77
CA ARG A 38 -14.53 6.10 12.47
C ARG A 38 -13.82 7.11 11.57
N ILE A 39 -13.26 6.63 10.46
CA ILE A 39 -12.53 7.43 9.50
C ILE A 39 -13.23 7.33 8.15
N GLU A 40 -13.57 8.48 7.58
CA GLU A 40 -14.05 8.57 6.20
C GLU A 40 -12.86 8.86 5.29
N GLU A 41 -12.55 7.91 4.41
CA GLU A 41 -11.44 7.98 3.46
C GLU A 41 -11.98 8.51 2.14
N ASP A 42 -12.08 9.83 2.02
CA ASP A 42 -12.63 10.56 0.87
C ASP A 42 -11.55 11.29 0.05
N GLY A 43 -10.28 11.06 0.37
CA GLY A 43 -9.15 11.60 -0.37
C GLY A 43 -9.05 11.05 -1.79
N ALA A 44 -8.73 11.92 -2.73
CA ALA A 44 -8.54 11.57 -4.14
C ALA A 44 -7.25 10.79 -4.40
N THR A 45 -6.31 10.85 -3.48
CA THR A 45 -4.99 10.22 -3.58
C THR A 45 -4.66 9.39 -2.33
N PRO A 46 -3.78 8.37 -2.45
CA PRO A 46 -3.32 7.61 -1.30
C PRO A 46 -2.71 8.48 -0.19
N ILE A 47 -2.00 9.54 -0.55
CA ILE A 47 -1.37 10.42 0.44
C ILE A 47 -2.40 11.23 1.23
N GLU A 48 -3.50 11.65 0.59
CA GLU A 48 -4.59 12.35 1.27
C GLU A 48 -5.29 11.42 2.27
N ASN A 49 -5.62 10.20 1.87
CA ASN A 49 -6.22 9.20 2.76
C ASN A 49 -5.26 8.80 3.90
N ALA A 50 -3.97 8.62 3.63
CA ALA A 50 -2.98 8.37 4.68
C ALA A 50 -2.94 9.52 5.70
N ARG A 51 -3.01 10.78 5.24
CA ARG A 51 -3.06 11.96 6.11
C ARG A 51 -4.35 12.04 6.93
N ILE A 52 -5.50 11.80 6.32
CA ILE A 52 -6.80 11.75 7.02
C ILE A 52 -6.73 10.73 8.15
N LYS A 53 -6.25 9.52 7.86
CA LYS A 53 -6.08 8.44 8.85
C LYS A 53 -5.11 8.80 9.96
N ALA A 54 -3.92 9.30 9.63
CA ALA A 54 -2.89 9.61 10.60
C ALA A 54 -3.36 10.71 11.56
N LEU A 55 -3.99 11.77 11.05
CA LEU A 55 -4.53 12.85 11.86
C LEU A 55 -5.67 12.38 12.77
N ALA A 56 -6.59 11.55 12.27
CA ALA A 56 -7.71 11.03 13.05
C ALA A 56 -7.20 10.19 14.24
N TYR A 57 -6.28 9.29 14.00
CA TYR A 57 -5.67 8.47 15.04
C TYR A 57 -4.83 9.28 16.03
N TYR A 58 -3.99 10.21 15.54
CA TYR A 58 -3.17 11.06 16.41
C TYR A 58 -4.04 11.92 17.34
N ARG A 59 -5.09 12.57 16.81
CA ARG A 59 -6.00 13.39 17.62
C ARG A 59 -6.65 12.63 18.76
N SER A 60 -6.92 11.35 18.53
CA SER A 60 -7.58 10.49 19.52
C SER A 60 -6.60 9.86 20.52
N ALA A 61 -5.40 9.49 20.09
CA ALA A 61 -4.43 8.77 20.91
C ALA A 61 -3.37 9.69 21.54
N ARG A 62 -3.05 10.81 20.89
CA ARG A 62 -1.91 11.70 21.28
C ARG A 62 -0.57 10.96 21.34
N ILE A 63 -0.41 9.96 20.50
CA ILE A 63 0.83 9.18 20.29
C ILE A 63 1.32 9.47 18.88
N PRO A 64 2.63 9.66 18.63
CA PRO A 64 3.19 9.74 17.29
C PRO A 64 2.64 8.63 16.41
N THR A 65 2.04 8.97 15.28
CA THR A 65 1.21 8.06 14.48
C THR A 65 1.68 7.97 13.05
N VAL A 66 1.77 6.76 12.52
CA VAL A 66 1.92 6.51 11.09
C VAL A 66 0.66 5.85 10.52
N ALA A 67 0.20 6.32 9.37
CA ALA A 67 -0.87 5.67 8.63
C ALA A 67 -0.54 5.60 7.13
N PHE A 68 -1.25 4.72 6.44
CA PHE A 68 -0.97 4.36 5.06
C PHE A 68 -2.25 4.28 4.25
N ASP A 69 -2.12 4.60 2.98
CA ASP A 69 -3.11 4.21 1.99
C ASP A 69 -2.40 3.73 0.71
N SER A 70 -3.12 3.00 -0.12
CA SER A 70 -2.60 2.46 -1.39
C SER A 70 -3.62 2.67 -2.48
N GLY A 71 -3.17 3.07 -3.65
CA GLY A 71 -3.99 3.17 -4.84
C GLY A 71 -3.46 2.28 -5.95
N LEU A 72 -4.36 1.72 -6.75
CA LEU A 72 -4.05 0.96 -7.95
C LEU A 72 -4.01 1.91 -9.15
N TYR A 73 -2.99 1.78 -9.97
CA TYR A 73 -2.79 2.59 -11.17
C TYR A 73 -2.51 1.70 -12.37
N PHE A 74 -3.17 1.99 -13.48
CA PHE A 74 -2.91 1.38 -14.77
C PHE A 74 -1.80 2.18 -15.46
N LEU A 75 -0.64 1.55 -15.66
CA LEU A 75 0.57 2.23 -16.11
C LEU A 75 0.58 2.57 -17.60
N ASP A 76 -0.32 1.96 -18.36
CA ASP A 76 -0.51 2.23 -19.79
C ASP A 76 -1.50 3.37 -20.05
N LEU A 77 -2.15 3.88 -19.00
CA LEU A 77 -3.08 4.99 -19.05
C LEU A 77 -2.49 6.24 -18.39
N LYS A 78 -3.01 7.40 -18.78
CA LYS A 78 -2.68 8.65 -18.10
C LYS A 78 -3.22 8.65 -16.67
N GLU A 79 -2.57 9.38 -15.77
CA GLU A 79 -2.96 9.44 -14.35
C GLU A 79 -4.37 10.04 -14.14
N ASP A 80 -4.82 10.89 -15.04
CA ASP A 80 -6.15 11.51 -15.04
C ASP A 80 -7.21 10.74 -15.84
N ASP A 81 -6.86 9.58 -16.41
CA ASP A 81 -7.81 8.76 -17.17
C ASP A 81 -8.99 8.32 -16.28
N PRO A 82 -10.24 8.42 -16.76
CA PRO A 82 -11.43 8.01 -16.01
C PRO A 82 -11.46 6.54 -15.56
N LEU A 83 -10.70 5.67 -16.23
CA LEU A 83 -10.58 4.25 -15.86
C LEU A 83 -9.61 4.00 -14.71
N GLN A 84 -8.81 5.01 -14.30
CA GLN A 84 -7.86 4.84 -13.21
C GLN A 84 -8.57 4.56 -11.88
N PRO A 85 -8.31 3.41 -11.22
CA PRO A 85 -8.95 3.08 -9.95
C PRO A 85 -8.54 4.01 -8.81
N LYS A 86 -7.27 4.41 -8.78
CA LYS A 86 -6.66 5.22 -7.70
C LYS A 86 -6.96 4.59 -6.32
N THR A 87 -7.56 5.35 -5.42
CA THR A 87 -7.96 4.89 -4.08
C THR A 87 -9.25 4.08 -4.06
N HIS A 88 -9.98 4.06 -5.17
CA HIS A 88 -11.30 3.43 -5.27
C HIS A 88 -11.26 2.01 -5.85
N VAL A 89 -10.23 1.23 -5.50
CA VAL A 89 -10.01 -0.12 -6.06
C VAL A 89 -11.23 -1.03 -5.88
N ARG A 90 -11.88 -0.96 -4.72
CA ARG A 90 -13.09 -1.75 -4.40
C ARG A 90 -14.39 -0.98 -4.66
N ARG A 91 -14.32 0.34 -4.76
CA ARG A 91 -15.50 1.19 -4.94
C ARG A 91 -15.63 1.65 -6.38
N VAL A 92 -16.52 1.04 -7.14
CA VAL A 92 -16.75 1.34 -8.54
C VAL A 92 -18.15 1.93 -8.72
N GLN A 93 -18.25 3.11 -9.34
CA GLN A 93 -19.51 3.83 -9.58
C GLN A 93 -20.38 3.97 -8.32
N GLY A 94 -19.75 4.29 -7.17
CA GLY A 94 -20.44 4.48 -5.89
C GLY A 94 -20.86 3.19 -5.17
N ARG A 95 -20.55 2.01 -5.73
CA ARG A 95 -20.87 0.70 -5.13
C ARG A 95 -19.58 -0.01 -4.70
N GLU A 96 -19.58 -0.58 -3.51
CA GLU A 96 -18.50 -1.44 -3.04
C GLU A 96 -18.69 -2.85 -3.62
N LEU A 97 -17.64 -3.37 -4.28
CA LEU A 97 -17.64 -4.69 -4.90
C LEU A 97 -17.18 -5.75 -3.91
N ASN A 98 -17.80 -6.94 -3.94
CA ASN A 98 -17.24 -8.12 -3.29
C ASN A 98 -16.06 -8.70 -4.08
N ASP A 99 -15.39 -9.74 -3.55
CA ASP A 99 -14.16 -10.27 -4.14
C ASP A 99 -14.38 -10.80 -5.58
N GLU A 100 -15.45 -11.56 -5.86
CA GLU A 100 -15.73 -12.08 -7.19
C GLU A 100 -16.18 -10.97 -8.16
N GLU A 101 -16.89 -9.97 -7.67
CA GLU A 101 -17.26 -8.81 -8.47
C GLU A 101 -16.02 -7.99 -8.87
N MET A 102 -15.02 -7.86 -7.96
CA MET A 102 -13.75 -7.22 -8.29
C MET A 102 -13.00 -7.99 -9.37
N ILE A 103 -12.85 -9.31 -9.22
CA ILE A 103 -12.21 -10.15 -10.23
C ILE A 103 -12.92 -9.96 -11.59
N SER A 104 -14.26 -10.05 -11.60
CA SER A 104 -15.05 -9.89 -12.83
C SER A 104 -14.92 -8.51 -13.45
N TYR A 105 -14.81 -7.46 -12.66
CA TYR A 105 -14.66 -6.09 -13.12
C TYR A 105 -13.29 -5.86 -13.76
N TYR A 106 -12.21 -6.19 -13.04
CA TYR A 106 -10.84 -5.91 -13.49
C TYR A 106 -10.42 -6.81 -14.66
N ARG A 107 -10.88 -8.08 -14.70
CA ARG A 107 -10.61 -8.95 -15.84
C ARG A 107 -11.26 -8.45 -17.13
N ARG A 108 -12.45 -7.84 -17.06
CA ARG A 108 -13.08 -7.22 -18.23
C ARG A 108 -12.27 -6.06 -18.75
N ILE A 109 -11.79 -5.18 -17.86
CA ILE A 109 -10.89 -4.10 -18.25
C ILE A 109 -9.64 -4.69 -18.92
N ALA A 110 -9.01 -5.70 -18.35
CA ALA A 110 -7.82 -6.33 -18.92
C ALA A 110 -8.11 -6.91 -20.33
N ALA A 111 -9.30 -7.52 -20.54
CA ALA A 111 -9.73 -8.02 -21.84
C ALA A 111 -9.81 -6.91 -22.90
N ASP A 112 -10.33 -5.73 -22.53
CA ASP A 112 -10.41 -4.57 -23.42
C ASP A 112 -9.02 -4.04 -23.84
N PHE A 113 -7.98 -4.37 -23.07
CA PHE A 113 -6.57 -4.03 -23.34
C PHE A 113 -5.76 -5.23 -23.88
N GLY A 114 -6.41 -6.15 -24.57
CA GLY A 114 -5.72 -7.29 -25.21
C GLY A 114 -5.37 -8.43 -24.25
N GLY A 115 -6.09 -8.56 -23.14
CA GLY A 115 -5.97 -9.63 -22.16
C GLY A 115 -5.04 -9.35 -20.99
N ARG A 116 -4.28 -8.25 -21.02
CA ARG A 116 -3.36 -7.85 -19.96
C ARG A 116 -3.25 -6.34 -19.85
N LEU A 117 -3.23 -5.82 -18.63
CA LEU A 117 -3.10 -4.41 -18.34
C LEU A 117 -1.99 -4.19 -17.31
N LEU A 118 -0.93 -3.50 -17.70
CA LEU A 118 0.19 -3.22 -16.80
C LEU A 118 -0.27 -2.30 -15.67
N SER A 119 -0.04 -2.72 -14.45
CA SER A 119 -0.56 -2.09 -13.25
C SER A 119 0.49 -2.00 -12.16
N ALA A 120 0.33 -1.05 -11.25
CA ALA A 120 1.13 -0.97 -10.03
C ALA A 120 0.32 -0.36 -8.89
N TYR A 121 0.68 -0.72 -7.66
CA TYR A 121 0.23 0.03 -6.48
C TYR A 121 1.18 1.19 -6.22
N ARG A 122 0.61 2.33 -5.84
CA ARG A 122 1.35 3.45 -5.24
C ARG A 122 0.92 3.61 -3.79
N ASN A 123 1.91 3.75 -2.92
CA ASN A 123 1.68 3.84 -1.48
C ASN A 123 1.88 5.28 -1.01
N GLY A 124 0.92 5.78 -0.25
CA GLY A 124 1.02 7.02 0.50
C GLY A 124 1.22 6.73 1.98
N VAL A 125 2.15 7.42 2.61
CA VAL A 125 2.45 7.32 4.04
C VAL A 125 2.38 8.70 4.67
N CYS A 126 1.70 8.81 5.81
CA CYS A 126 1.71 10.02 6.61
C CYS A 126 2.13 9.70 8.04
N VAL A 127 3.06 10.46 8.56
CA VAL A 127 3.46 10.47 9.96
C VAL A 127 3.01 11.78 10.58
N VAL A 128 2.25 11.70 11.66
CA VAL A 128 1.95 12.82 12.55
C VAL A 128 2.76 12.58 13.82
N TYR A 129 3.87 13.30 13.98
CA TYR A 129 4.72 13.22 15.14
C TYR A 129 4.09 13.98 16.33
N ASP A 130 3.65 15.21 16.04
CA ASP A 130 2.90 16.07 16.93
C ASP A 130 1.99 17.04 16.14
N GLU A 131 1.37 18.02 16.78
CA GLU A 131 0.44 18.96 16.15
C GLU A 131 1.09 19.85 15.08
N HIS A 132 2.41 20.04 15.15
CA HIS A 132 3.18 20.92 14.27
C HIS A 132 4.04 20.15 13.25
N HIS A 133 4.32 18.89 13.51
CA HIS A 133 5.23 18.08 12.71
C HIS A 133 4.49 16.93 12.01
N ILE A 134 4.09 17.22 10.78
CA ILE A 134 3.39 16.26 9.89
C ILE A 134 4.26 16.02 8.68
N TYR A 135 4.59 14.77 8.44
CA TYR A 135 5.45 14.36 7.34
C TYR A 135 4.68 13.44 6.40
N THR A 136 4.90 13.60 5.12
CA THR A 136 4.26 12.76 4.10
C THR A 136 5.30 12.21 3.14
N TYR A 137 5.06 11.00 2.66
CA TYR A 137 5.82 10.35 1.60
C TYR A 137 4.85 9.64 0.67
N MET A 138 5.05 9.78 -0.61
CA MET A 138 4.31 9.07 -1.63
C MET A 138 5.29 8.56 -2.68
N GLU A 139 5.18 7.29 -3.02
CA GLU A 139 5.93 6.71 -4.12
C GLU A 139 5.57 7.42 -5.43
N ASP A 140 6.58 7.79 -6.21
CA ASP A 140 6.36 8.29 -7.56
C ASP A 140 5.99 7.16 -8.53
N MET A 141 5.57 7.50 -9.74
CA MET A 141 5.16 6.51 -10.74
C MET A 141 6.34 5.71 -11.28
N GLU A 142 7.56 6.25 -11.26
CA GLU A 142 8.76 5.54 -11.69
C GLU A 142 9.10 4.43 -10.70
N THR A 143 9.13 4.74 -9.42
CA THR A 143 9.31 3.76 -8.34
C THR A 143 8.20 2.69 -8.38
N ALA A 144 6.94 3.09 -8.60
CA ALA A 144 5.84 2.14 -8.70
C ALA A 144 6.01 1.15 -9.87
N ARG A 145 6.56 1.59 -11.02
CA ARG A 145 6.84 0.73 -12.17
C ARG A 145 7.82 -0.41 -11.86
N ASP A 146 8.73 -0.22 -10.91
CA ASP A 146 9.67 -1.28 -10.52
C ASP A 146 8.98 -2.47 -9.84
N PHE A 147 7.75 -2.26 -9.36
CA PHE A 147 6.89 -3.26 -8.72
C PHE A 147 5.65 -3.59 -9.56
N ALA A 148 5.72 -3.33 -10.86
CA ALA A 148 4.60 -3.54 -11.75
C ALA A 148 4.24 -5.02 -11.90
N PHE A 149 2.96 -5.25 -12.14
CA PHE A 149 2.36 -6.54 -12.46
C PHE A 149 1.29 -6.36 -13.53
N TYR A 150 0.94 -7.43 -14.21
CA TYR A 150 -0.19 -7.41 -15.12
C TYR A 150 -1.46 -7.88 -14.41
N LEU A 151 -2.54 -7.12 -14.54
CA LEU A 151 -3.89 -7.68 -14.37
C LEU A 151 -4.27 -8.39 -15.68
N CYS A 152 -4.75 -9.62 -15.57
CA CYS A 152 -5.11 -10.44 -16.75
C CYS A 152 -6.60 -10.77 -16.80
N ASP A 153 -7.08 -11.12 -18.00
CA ASP A 153 -8.47 -11.49 -18.25
C ASP A 153 -8.82 -12.93 -17.83
N THR A 154 -7.80 -13.76 -17.65
CA THR A 154 -7.94 -15.16 -17.25
C THR A 154 -7.54 -15.31 -15.78
N PRO A 155 -8.47 -15.64 -14.88
CA PRO A 155 -8.13 -15.77 -13.46
C PRO A 155 -7.49 -17.13 -13.15
N HIS A 156 -6.54 -17.13 -12.23
CA HIS A 156 -6.04 -18.33 -11.57
C HIS A 156 -7.16 -19.00 -10.78
N GLU A 157 -7.06 -20.31 -10.55
CA GLU A 157 -8.07 -21.07 -9.79
C GLU A 157 -8.08 -20.74 -8.30
N GLN A 158 -6.92 -20.45 -7.73
CA GLN A 158 -6.76 -20.11 -6.32
C GLN A 158 -7.35 -18.74 -5.99
N ARG A 159 -7.97 -18.64 -4.80
CA ARG A 159 -8.53 -17.41 -4.24
C ARG A 159 -7.95 -17.14 -2.87
N THR A 160 -7.56 -15.89 -2.63
CA THR A 160 -7.15 -15.42 -1.31
C THR A 160 -8.22 -14.45 -0.77
N PRO A 161 -9.00 -14.85 0.24
CA PRO A 161 -10.04 -13.97 0.80
C PRO A 161 -9.50 -12.60 1.19
N GLY A 162 -10.14 -11.53 0.73
CA GLY A 162 -9.72 -10.15 0.96
C GLY A 162 -8.62 -9.65 0.00
N TRP A 163 -8.06 -10.53 -0.86
CA TRP A 163 -7.05 -10.20 -1.88
C TRP A 163 -7.47 -10.71 -3.26
N PRO A 164 -8.64 -10.27 -3.77
CA PRO A 164 -9.23 -10.84 -4.99
C PRO A 164 -8.33 -10.66 -6.22
N LEU A 165 -7.62 -9.54 -6.31
CA LEU A 165 -6.80 -9.23 -7.48
C LEU A 165 -5.57 -10.15 -7.62
N ASP A 166 -5.11 -10.80 -6.55
CA ASP A 166 -4.00 -11.76 -6.63
C ASP A 166 -4.28 -12.89 -7.64
N SER A 167 -5.56 -13.29 -7.75
CA SER A 167 -5.97 -14.35 -8.71
C SER A 167 -5.91 -13.93 -10.18
N ILE A 168 -5.81 -12.64 -10.46
CA ILE A 168 -5.65 -12.10 -11.82
C ILE A 168 -4.34 -11.33 -12.00
N SER A 169 -3.44 -11.43 -11.01
CA SER A 169 -2.15 -10.72 -11.05
C SER A 169 -1.02 -11.65 -11.52
N ILE A 170 -0.29 -11.18 -12.52
CA ILE A 170 0.90 -11.83 -13.09
C ILE A 170 2.08 -10.92 -12.85
N ASP A 171 3.15 -11.42 -12.20
CA ASP A 171 4.39 -10.68 -12.03
C ASP A 171 4.99 -10.29 -13.38
N ALA A 172 5.32 -9.01 -13.57
CA ALA A 172 5.76 -8.52 -14.87
C ALA A 172 7.16 -9.01 -15.28
N LYS A 173 7.98 -9.49 -14.33
CA LYS A 173 9.34 -9.99 -14.61
C LYS A 173 9.34 -11.49 -14.88
N THR A 174 8.67 -12.26 -14.05
CA THR A 174 8.65 -13.73 -14.16
C THR A 174 7.57 -14.26 -15.08
N MET A 175 6.55 -13.45 -15.37
CA MET A 175 5.36 -13.83 -16.13
C MET A 175 4.57 -14.97 -15.50
N LYS A 176 4.67 -15.15 -14.18
CA LYS A 176 3.91 -16.12 -13.39
C LYS A 176 2.79 -15.43 -12.63
N TYR A 177 1.69 -16.15 -12.40
CA TYR A 177 0.70 -15.67 -11.41
C TYR A 177 1.35 -15.53 -10.03
N PHE A 178 0.89 -14.56 -9.24
CA PHE A 178 1.37 -14.42 -7.86
C PHE A 178 1.20 -15.72 -7.06
N HIS A 179 0.14 -16.49 -7.32
CA HIS A 179 -0.09 -17.78 -6.69
C HIS A 179 0.89 -18.89 -7.09
N ASP A 180 1.56 -18.76 -8.24
CA ASP A 180 2.53 -19.73 -8.77
C ASP A 180 3.98 -19.36 -8.41
N MET A 181 4.20 -18.22 -7.77
CA MET A 181 5.54 -17.80 -7.38
C MET A 181 5.99 -18.50 -6.09
N ALA A 182 7.17 -19.12 -6.13
CA ALA A 182 7.80 -19.68 -4.94
C ALA A 182 8.32 -18.57 -4.00
N ASP A 183 8.40 -18.86 -2.70
CA ASP A 183 8.94 -17.94 -1.70
C ASP A 183 10.36 -17.44 -2.05
N THR A 184 11.16 -18.30 -2.69
CA THR A 184 12.51 -17.95 -3.17
C THR A 184 12.49 -16.95 -4.33
N GLU A 185 11.47 -16.97 -5.17
CA GLU A 185 11.31 -16.01 -6.27
C GLU A 185 10.87 -14.65 -5.73
N TYR A 186 10.01 -14.63 -4.71
CA TYR A 186 9.68 -13.40 -3.98
C TYR A 186 10.90 -12.82 -3.25
N ALA A 187 11.73 -13.67 -2.64
CA ALA A 187 12.95 -13.25 -1.96
C ALA A 187 13.97 -12.67 -2.96
N ALA A 188 14.23 -13.37 -4.06
CA ALA A 188 15.14 -12.89 -5.12
C ALA A 188 14.66 -11.56 -5.73
N ALA A 189 13.35 -11.39 -5.92
CA ALA A 189 12.78 -10.10 -6.31
C ALA A 189 12.98 -9.00 -5.24
N GLY A 190 13.20 -9.37 -3.97
CA GLY A 190 13.48 -8.44 -2.86
C GLY A 190 14.91 -7.94 -2.77
N GLU A 191 15.87 -8.61 -3.41
CA GLU A 191 17.29 -8.25 -3.44
C GLU A 191 17.67 -7.33 -4.61
N ASP A 192 16.71 -6.97 -5.46
CA ASP A 192 16.91 -6.01 -6.55
C ASP A 192 17.32 -4.64 -5.99
N GLU A 193 18.35 -4.02 -6.60
CA GLU A 193 18.89 -2.72 -6.19
C GLU A 193 17.81 -1.63 -6.08
N LYS A 194 16.79 -1.68 -6.93
CA LYS A 194 15.66 -0.75 -6.91
C LYS A 194 14.80 -0.92 -5.66
N ARG A 195 14.55 -2.15 -5.22
CA ARG A 195 13.85 -2.43 -3.97
C ARG A 195 14.67 -2.01 -2.75
N LEU A 196 15.99 -2.19 -2.80
CA LEU A 196 16.89 -1.70 -1.76
C LEU A 196 16.88 -0.17 -1.70
N THR A 197 16.83 0.50 -2.84
CA THR A 197 16.73 1.95 -2.92
C THR A 197 15.39 2.43 -2.33
N SER A 198 14.28 1.82 -2.72
CA SER A 198 12.96 2.12 -2.14
C SER A 198 12.93 1.89 -0.62
N TYR A 199 13.54 0.79 -0.17
CA TYR A 199 13.69 0.53 1.27
C TYR A 199 14.48 1.62 1.99
N ARG A 200 15.63 2.04 1.45
CA ARG A 200 16.47 3.11 2.02
C ARG A 200 15.73 4.45 2.07
N ASN A 201 15.00 4.79 1.03
CA ASN A 201 14.20 6.02 0.95
C ASN A 201 13.11 6.04 2.03
N MET A 202 12.38 4.94 2.19
CA MET A 202 11.35 4.81 3.21
C MET A 202 11.96 4.84 4.62
N LEU A 203 13.08 4.17 4.85
CA LEU A 203 13.79 4.21 6.14
C LEU A 203 14.26 5.63 6.48
N ALA A 204 14.84 6.36 5.51
CA ALA A 204 15.25 7.75 5.68
C ALA A 204 14.04 8.66 6.00
N PHE A 205 12.89 8.40 5.35
CA PHE A 205 11.65 9.10 5.68
C PHE A 205 11.23 8.86 7.13
N TYR A 206 11.19 7.60 7.60
CA TYR A 206 10.82 7.29 8.98
C TYR A 206 11.79 7.89 10.01
N ARG A 207 13.08 7.82 9.74
CA ARG A 207 14.11 8.43 10.60
C ARG A 207 13.85 9.91 10.80
N ARG A 208 13.65 10.64 9.70
CA ARG A 208 13.34 12.07 9.75
C ARG A 208 12.01 12.35 10.46
N ALA A 209 10.97 11.58 10.11
CA ALA A 209 9.60 11.84 10.58
C ALA A 209 9.39 11.50 12.07
N PHE A 210 10.14 10.53 12.60
CA PHE A 210 10.09 10.14 14.00
C PHE A 210 11.28 10.66 14.80
N HIS A 211 12.16 11.50 14.22
CA HIS A 211 13.35 12.07 14.86
C HIS A 211 14.26 10.97 15.44
N LEU A 212 14.46 9.88 14.70
CA LEU A 212 15.28 8.76 15.14
C LEU A 212 16.75 9.02 14.79
N GLU A 213 17.61 8.95 15.79
CA GLU A 213 19.06 9.02 15.60
C GLU A 213 19.60 7.68 15.10
N GLU A 214 20.74 7.71 14.39
CA GLU A 214 21.42 6.46 14.05
C GLU A 214 21.87 5.76 15.33
N ALA A 215 21.61 4.45 15.40
CA ALA A 215 22.20 3.66 16.47
C ALA A 215 23.74 3.74 16.34
N SER A 216 24.36 4.24 17.37
CA SER A 216 25.82 4.40 17.49
C SER A 216 26.54 3.08 17.40
#